data_b77e7dd169926944fa4618430de17844
#
_entry.id   b77e7dd169926944fa4618430de17844
#
_cell.length_a   1.000
_cell.length_b   1.000
_cell.length_c   1.000
_cell.angle_alpha   90.00
_cell.angle_beta   90.00
_cell.angle_gamma   90.00
#
_symmetry.space_group_name_H-M   'P 1'
#
loop_
_entity.id
_entity.type
_entity.pdbx_description
1 polymer ?
#
loop_
_entity_poly.entity_id
_entity_poly.type
_entity_poly.pdbx_seq_one_letter_code
_entity_poly.pdbx_strand_id
1 'polypeptide(L)'
;LLGRDPTVDGMKTGYTDAAGYCLVASAVRDMPNGKRRLVSVVLGTASREARAGESQKLLNWGFQSYDAVTLFAKDQPVATLRVWKGTQKTVKAGFDRALSIAVPRGYADKVKSEFTPQPRLMAPIKAGQQLGTLKVTIDGKLYGEYPVLALENVGLIGIFGRTIDSVLLWFE
;
A
#
# COMPACT_ATOMS: atom_id res chain seq x y z
N LEU A 1 4.70 28.88 -4.52
CA LEU A 1 3.50 28.03 -4.62
C LEU A 1 2.73 28.02 -3.30
N LEU A 2 3.43 27.93 -2.14
CA LEU A 2 2.85 28.00 -0.79
C LEU A 2 1.91 29.21 -0.58
N GLY A 3 2.22 30.39 -1.14
CA GLY A 3 1.38 31.58 -1.03
C GLY A 3 0.28 31.68 -2.09
N ARG A 4 0.16 30.73 -3.02
CA ARG A 4 -0.82 30.72 -4.12
C ARG A 4 -1.89 29.66 -3.98
N ASP A 5 -1.54 28.51 -3.41
CA ASP A 5 -2.43 27.36 -3.22
C ASP A 5 -2.38 26.94 -1.74
N PRO A 6 -3.45 27.14 -0.97
CA PRO A 6 -3.50 26.81 0.46
C PRO A 6 -3.42 25.31 0.73
N THR A 7 -3.60 24.47 -0.28
CA THR A 7 -3.48 23.01 -0.16
C THR A 7 -2.02 22.54 -0.23
N VAL A 8 -1.09 23.41 -0.68
CA VAL A 8 0.34 23.13 -0.76
C VAL A 8 1.01 23.39 0.59
N ASP A 9 1.68 22.37 1.12
CA ASP A 9 2.32 22.41 2.46
C ASP A 9 3.85 22.17 2.45
N GLY A 10 4.48 22.08 1.28
CA GLY A 10 5.92 21.88 1.12
C GLY A 10 6.32 21.72 -0.34
N MET A 11 7.54 21.41 -0.69
CA MET A 11 8.60 20.90 0.19
C MET A 11 9.94 21.67 0.00
N LYS A 12 10.54 21.56 -1.21
CA LYS A 12 11.91 22.05 -1.44
C LYS A 12 12.08 22.66 -2.82
N THR A 13 12.74 23.82 -2.87
CA THR A 13 13.21 24.44 -4.12
C THR A 13 14.71 24.17 -4.31
N GLY A 14 15.14 24.09 -5.56
CA GLY A 14 16.55 24.05 -5.95
C GLY A 14 16.81 24.96 -7.15
N TYR A 15 18.07 25.35 -7.30
CA TYR A 15 18.58 26.04 -8.47
C TYR A 15 20.08 25.85 -8.58
N THR A 16 20.55 25.54 -9.77
CA THR A 16 21.93 25.72 -10.25
C THR A 16 21.84 26.11 -11.71
N ASP A 17 22.91 26.73 -12.24
CA ASP A 17 22.94 27.12 -13.66
C ASP A 17 22.76 25.92 -14.60
N ALA A 18 23.34 24.77 -14.21
CA ALA A 18 23.19 23.53 -14.98
C ALA A 18 21.80 22.85 -14.83
N ALA A 19 21.21 22.91 -13.64
CA ALA A 19 19.92 22.21 -13.34
C ALA A 19 18.68 23.07 -13.62
N GLY A 20 18.82 24.38 -13.82
CA GLY A 20 17.71 25.31 -13.89
C GLY A 20 16.91 25.41 -12.58
N TYR A 21 15.71 25.93 -12.65
CA TYR A 21 14.84 26.07 -11.50
C TYR A 21 14.05 24.78 -11.24
N CYS A 22 14.21 24.22 -10.03
CA CYS A 22 13.63 22.97 -9.61
C CYS A 22 12.68 23.16 -8.41
N LEU A 23 11.62 22.35 -8.31
CA LEU A 23 10.67 22.36 -7.20
C LEU A 23 10.15 20.94 -6.95
N VAL A 24 10.25 20.51 -5.70
CA VAL A 24 9.43 19.41 -5.16
C VAL A 24 8.30 20.06 -4.37
N ALA A 25 7.06 19.83 -4.76
CA ALA A 25 5.90 20.37 -4.07
C ALA A 25 4.98 19.25 -3.57
N SER A 26 4.44 19.44 -2.36
CA SER A 26 3.46 18.54 -1.74
C SER A 26 2.16 19.30 -1.53
N ALA A 27 1.03 18.67 -1.83
CA ALA A 27 -0.29 19.20 -1.57
C ALA A 27 -1.22 18.14 -0.98
N VAL A 28 -2.13 18.57 -0.09
CA VAL A 28 -3.18 17.74 0.48
C VAL A 28 -4.52 18.35 0.15
N ARG A 29 -5.43 17.55 -0.44
CA ARG A 29 -6.80 17.98 -0.74
C ARG A 29 -7.81 17.00 -0.16
N ASP A 30 -8.96 17.55 0.26
CA ASP A 30 -10.13 16.75 0.62
C ASP A 30 -10.75 16.19 -0.67
N MET A 31 -10.95 14.88 -0.67
CA MET A 31 -11.55 14.13 -1.77
C MET A 31 -12.76 13.34 -1.23
N PRO A 32 -13.69 12.88 -2.08
CA PRO A 32 -14.87 12.12 -1.62
C PRO A 32 -14.52 10.92 -0.72
N ASN A 33 -13.36 10.29 -0.96
CA ASN A 33 -12.87 9.12 -0.22
C ASN A 33 -11.84 9.47 0.87
N GLY A 34 -11.82 10.71 1.36
CA GLY A 34 -10.89 11.18 2.39
C GLY A 34 -9.76 12.06 1.87
N LYS A 35 -8.87 12.48 2.76
CA LYS A 35 -7.74 13.34 2.39
C LYS A 35 -6.73 12.58 1.53
N ARG A 36 -6.30 13.22 0.45
CA ARG A 36 -5.27 12.69 -0.44
C ARG A 36 -4.08 13.64 -0.53
N ARG A 37 -2.88 13.09 -0.42
CA ARG A 37 -1.62 13.80 -0.65
C ARG A 37 -1.05 13.44 -2.00
N LEU A 38 -0.59 14.44 -2.75
CA LEU A 38 0.24 14.28 -3.94
C LEU A 38 1.56 15.01 -3.77
N VAL A 39 2.57 14.50 -4.44
CA VAL A 39 3.89 15.13 -4.56
C VAL A 39 4.19 15.30 -6.04
N SER A 40 4.58 16.51 -6.43
CA SER A 40 5.08 16.79 -7.77
C SER A 40 6.58 17.09 -7.72
N VAL A 41 7.31 16.64 -8.75
CA VAL A 41 8.73 16.94 -8.96
C VAL A 41 8.86 17.60 -10.32
N VAL A 42 9.34 18.85 -10.33
CA VAL A 42 9.57 19.64 -11.53
C VAL A 42 11.03 20.07 -11.52
N LEU A 43 11.73 19.79 -12.61
CA LEU A 43 13.17 20.06 -12.76
C LEU A 43 13.41 20.84 -14.05
N GLY A 44 14.49 21.64 -14.10
CA GLY A 44 14.99 22.22 -15.34
C GLY A 44 14.14 23.35 -15.92
N THR A 45 13.30 24.02 -15.13
CA THR A 45 12.49 25.13 -15.67
C THR A 45 13.31 26.42 -15.81
N ALA A 46 12.84 27.31 -16.70
CA ALA A 46 13.53 28.55 -17.05
C ALA A 46 13.44 29.64 -15.96
N SER A 47 12.47 29.57 -15.04
CA SER A 47 12.28 30.59 -14.01
C SER A 47 11.63 30.06 -12.72
N ARG A 48 11.63 30.89 -11.67
CA ARG A 48 10.95 30.62 -10.41
C ARG A 48 9.43 30.51 -10.62
N GLU A 49 8.88 31.34 -11.48
CA GLU A 49 7.46 31.36 -11.82
C GLU A 49 7.08 30.11 -12.61
N ALA A 50 7.91 29.71 -13.57
CA ALA A 50 7.71 28.52 -14.39
C ALA A 50 7.67 27.24 -13.52
N ARG A 51 8.64 27.01 -12.62
CA ARG A 51 8.61 25.82 -11.75
C ARG A 51 7.36 25.76 -10.87
N ALA A 52 6.89 26.92 -10.37
CA ALA A 52 5.68 26.97 -9.57
C ALA A 52 4.42 26.68 -10.42
N GLY A 53 4.34 27.25 -11.62
CA GLY A 53 3.25 27.02 -12.56
C GLY A 53 3.16 25.56 -13.01
N GLU A 54 4.28 24.96 -13.39
CA GLU A 54 4.31 23.55 -13.83
C GLU A 54 3.97 22.57 -12.67
N SER A 55 4.47 22.86 -11.46
CA SER A 55 4.08 22.05 -10.27
C SER A 55 2.59 22.14 -9.99
N GLN A 56 1.98 23.33 -10.12
CA GLN A 56 0.54 23.51 -9.95
C GLN A 56 -0.27 22.72 -10.98
N LYS A 57 0.15 22.76 -12.25
CA LYS A 57 -0.49 21.99 -13.34
C LYS A 57 -0.44 20.50 -13.04
N LEU A 58 0.72 19.95 -12.64
CA LEU A 58 0.89 18.55 -12.31
C LEU A 58 0.03 18.12 -11.11
N LEU A 59 0.00 18.92 -10.03
CA LEU A 59 -0.83 18.64 -8.87
C LEU A 59 -2.32 18.65 -9.25
N ASN A 60 -2.77 19.65 -10.00
CA ASN A 60 -4.16 19.73 -10.46
C ASN A 60 -4.51 18.54 -11.34
N TRP A 61 -3.67 18.20 -12.30
CA TRP A 61 -3.87 17.02 -13.15
C TRP A 61 -3.97 15.74 -12.32
N GLY A 62 -3.05 15.53 -11.38
CA GLY A 62 -3.05 14.34 -10.53
C GLY A 62 -4.30 14.22 -9.66
N PHE A 63 -4.80 15.33 -9.09
CA PHE A 63 -6.04 15.33 -8.31
C PHE A 63 -7.29 15.14 -9.17
N GLN A 64 -7.26 15.58 -10.42
CA GLN A 64 -8.40 15.46 -11.36
C GLN A 64 -8.45 14.10 -12.06
N SER A 65 -7.29 13.54 -12.42
CA SER A 65 -7.20 12.38 -13.30
C SER A 65 -7.12 11.04 -12.56
N TYR A 66 -6.84 11.06 -11.26
CA TYR A 66 -6.70 9.83 -10.46
C TYR A 66 -7.58 9.87 -9.23
N ASP A 67 -8.07 8.70 -8.84
CA ASP A 67 -8.76 8.46 -7.58
C ASP A 67 -7.90 7.56 -6.68
N ALA A 68 -8.08 7.66 -5.36
CA ALA A 68 -7.50 6.73 -4.40
C ALA A 68 -8.56 5.71 -4.01
N VAL A 69 -8.22 4.41 -4.13
CA VAL A 69 -9.07 3.30 -3.70
C VAL A 69 -8.39 2.59 -2.55
N THR A 70 -9.03 2.56 -1.39
CA THR A 70 -8.57 1.77 -0.24
C THR A 70 -9.11 0.36 -0.39
N LEU A 71 -8.20 -0.60 -0.60
CA LEU A 71 -8.54 -2.02 -0.77
C LEU A 71 -8.76 -2.69 0.59
N PHE A 72 -7.89 -2.39 1.55
CA PHE A 72 -7.98 -2.92 2.91
C PHE A 72 -7.62 -1.84 3.93
N ALA A 73 -8.38 -1.77 5.01
CA ALA A 73 -8.03 -0.92 6.14
C ALA A 73 -6.86 -1.53 6.94
N LYS A 74 -6.22 -0.72 7.77
CA LYS A 74 -5.22 -1.18 8.73
C LYS A 74 -5.84 -2.27 9.62
N ASP A 75 -5.09 -3.35 9.85
CA ASP A 75 -5.46 -4.50 10.70
C ASP A 75 -6.74 -5.24 10.26
N GLN A 76 -7.28 -4.91 9.08
CA GLN A 76 -8.39 -5.65 8.47
C GLN A 76 -7.86 -6.99 7.93
N PRO A 77 -8.44 -8.14 8.35
CA PRO A 77 -8.04 -9.42 7.80
C PRO A 77 -8.42 -9.55 6.31
N VAL A 78 -7.45 -9.92 5.48
CA VAL A 78 -7.65 -10.38 4.10
C VAL A 78 -8.15 -11.81 4.10
N ALA A 79 -7.57 -12.65 4.98
CA ALA A 79 -7.92 -14.05 5.16
C ALA A 79 -7.59 -14.53 6.57
N THR A 80 -8.21 -15.64 6.96
CA THR A 80 -7.83 -16.44 8.14
C THR A 80 -7.24 -17.74 7.65
N LEU A 81 -5.98 -18.01 8.00
CA LEU A 81 -5.19 -19.12 7.48
C LEU A 81 -4.97 -20.18 8.55
N ARG A 82 -4.98 -21.45 8.15
CA ARG A 82 -4.66 -22.58 9.03
C ARG A 82 -3.19 -22.56 9.41
N VAL A 83 -2.91 -22.83 10.69
CA VAL A 83 -1.55 -22.95 11.25
C VAL A 83 -1.39 -24.32 11.87
N TRP A 84 -0.28 -24.96 11.55
CA TRP A 84 0.11 -26.25 12.11
C TRP A 84 1.05 -26.09 13.29
N LYS A 85 0.93 -27.00 14.28
CA LYS A 85 1.76 -27.06 15.50
C LYS A 85 1.72 -25.77 16.34
N GLY A 86 0.67 -24.96 16.16
CA GLY A 86 0.46 -23.69 16.85
C GLY A 86 -0.42 -23.81 18.09
N THR A 87 -0.24 -22.88 19.04
CA THR A 87 -1.16 -22.68 20.17
C THR A 87 -2.56 -22.27 19.70
N GLN A 88 -2.67 -21.74 18.49
CA GLN A 88 -3.89 -21.43 17.80
C GLN A 88 -3.90 -22.17 16.46
N LYS A 89 -5.08 -22.65 16.05
CA LYS A 89 -5.26 -23.39 14.78
C LYS A 89 -5.29 -22.48 13.55
N THR A 90 -5.45 -21.19 13.75
CA THR A 90 -5.55 -20.19 12.68
C THR A 90 -4.78 -18.92 13.03
N VAL A 91 -4.43 -18.15 12.01
CA VAL A 91 -3.85 -16.82 12.12
C VAL A 91 -4.55 -15.86 11.15
N LYS A 92 -4.80 -14.64 11.58
CA LYS A 92 -5.31 -13.57 10.72
C LYS A 92 -4.18 -13.01 9.90
N ALA A 93 -4.38 -12.96 8.58
CA ALA A 93 -3.46 -12.40 7.60
C ALA A 93 -4.04 -11.09 7.05
N GLY A 94 -3.25 -10.02 7.01
CA GLY A 94 -3.70 -8.69 6.58
C GLY A 94 -2.55 -7.71 6.41
N PHE A 95 -2.84 -6.42 6.58
CA PHE A 95 -1.88 -5.33 6.44
C PHE A 95 -1.75 -4.55 7.74
N ASP A 96 -0.51 -4.20 8.12
CA ASP A 96 -0.18 -3.36 9.29
C ASP A 96 -0.49 -1.87 9.10
N ARG A 97 -0.85 -1.50 7.87
CA ARG A 97 -1.31 -0.17 7.44
C ARG A 97 -2.38 -0.31 6.36
N ALA A 98 -3.18 0.72 6.15
CA ALA A 98 -4.16 0.69 5.07
C ALA A 98 -3.46 0.52 3.71
N LEU A 99 -3.94 -0.42 2.89
CA LEU A 99 -3.53 -0.58 1.51
C LEU A 99 -4.44 0.25 0.61
N SER A 100 -3.92 1.38 0.14
CA SER A 100 -4.59 2.25 -0.84
C SER A 100 -3.76 2.34 -2.11
N ILE A 101 -4.43 2.34 -3.25
CA ILE A 101 -3.81 2.45 -4.57
C ILE A 101 -4.38 3.66 -5.33
N ALA A 102 -3.57 4.23 -6.21
CA ALA A 102 -4.03 5.28 -7.14
C ALA A 102 -4.48 4.62 -8.44
N VAL A 103 -5.69 4.95 -8.88
CA VAL A 103 -6.26 4.44 -10.13
C VAL A 103 -6.70 5.61 -11.01
N PRO A 104 -6.67 5.49 -12.34
CA PRO A 104 -7.28 6.48 -13.20
C PRO A 104 -8.76 6.65 -12.84
N ARG A 105 -9.27 7.88 -12.94
CA ARG A 105 -10.67 8.17 -12.61
C ARG A 105 -11.62 7.29 -13.44
N GLY A 106 -12.62 6.71 -12.77
CA GLY A 106 -13.57 5.77 -13.39
C GLY A 106 -13.06 4.34 -13.54
N TYR A 107 -11.90 3.99 -12.96
CA TYR A 107 -11.36 2.64 -13.00
C TYR A 107 -11.47 1.90 -11.66
N ALA A 108 -12.14 2.45 -10.67
CA ALA A 108 -12.29 1.84 -9.35
C ALA A 108 -12.94 0.44 -9.44
N ASP A 109 -13.98 0.27 -10.24
CA ASP A 109 -14.72 -0.99 -10.42
C ASP A 109 -13.90 -2.05 -11.20
N LYS A 110 -12.81 -1.62 -11.87
CA LYS A 110 -11.91 -2.51 -12.63
C LYS A 110 -10.75 -3.04 -11.79
N VAL A 111 -10.68 -2.63 -10.53
CA VAL A 111 -9.67 -3.13 -9.59
C VAL A 111 -10.10 -4.52 -9.12
N LYS A 112 -9.20 -5.49 -9.23
CA LYS A 112 -9.36 -6.84 -8.69
C LYS A 112 -8.15 -7.18 -7.85
N SER A 113 -8.38 -7.90 -6.76
CA SER A 113 -7.32 -8.39 -5.90
C SER A 113 -7.46 -9.91 -5.71
N GLU A 114 -6.34 -10.61 -5.78
CA GLU A 114 -6.25 -12.05 -5.60
C GLU A 114 -5.18 -12.36 -4.55
N PHE A 115 -5.56 -13.10 -3.52
CA PHE A 115 -4.65 -13.48 -2.46
C PHE A 115 -4.14 -14.91 -2.67
N THR A 116 -2.82 -15.06 -2.67
CA THR A 116 -2.13 -16.35 -2.73
C THR A 116 -1.43 -16.58 -1.39
N PRO A 117 -1.93 -17.49 -0.54
CA PRO A 117 -1.27 -17.82 0.73
C PRO A 117 0.00 -18.62 0.51
N GLN A 118 0.93 -18.55 1.46
CA GLN A 118 2.04 -19.49 1.53
C GLN A 118 1.52 -20.90 1.87
N PRO A 119 2.03 -21.95 1.21
CA PRO A 119 1.66 -23.31 1.54
C PRO A 119 2.14 -23.69 2.95
N ARG A 120 1.29 -24.36 3.72
CA ARG A 120 1.62 -24.99 5.02
C ARG A 120 2.29 -24.06 6.03
N LEU A 121 1.50 -23.20 6.65
CA LEU A 121 1.99 -22.34 7.72
C LEU A 121 2.24 -23.15 8.98
N MET A 122 3.46 -23.06 9.50
CA MET A 122 3.93 -23.77 10.70
C MET A 122 4.23 -22.76 11.80
N ALA A 123 3.76 -23.05 13.02
CA ALA A 123 4.19 -22.27 14.19
C ALA A 123 5.68 -22.50 14.51
N PRO A 124 6.38 -21.52 15.12
CA PRO A 124 5.83 -20.24 15.57
C PRO A 124 5.69 -19.23 14.41
N ILE A 125 4.65 -18.40 14.47
CA ILE A 125 4.45 -17.28 13.56
C ILE A 125 4.54 -15.98 14.37
N LYS A 126 5.30 -15.02 13.87
CA LYS A 126 5.41 -13.69 14.48
C LYS A 126 4.51 -12.69 13.75
N ALA A 127 3.88 -11.78 14.50
CA ALA A 127 3.21 -10.64 13.89
C ALA A 127 4.18 -9.88 12.96
N GLY A 128 3.70 -9.47 11.78
CA GLY A 128 4.52 -8.89 10.72
C GLY A 128 5.23 -9.91 9.81
N GLN A 129 5.19 -11.21 10.11
CA GLN A 129 5.72 -12.25 9.21
C GLN A 129 4.83 -12.34 7.96
N GLN A 130 5.44 -12.40 6.78
CA GLN A 130 4.71 -12.60 5.54
C GLN A 130 4.08 -13.99 5.48
N LEU A 131 2.79 -14.05 5.20
CA LEU A 131 1.99 -15.26 5.08
C LEU A 131 1.46 -15.54 3.68
N GLY A 132 1.66 -14.61 2.77
CA GLY A 132 1.22 -14.71 1.37
C GLY A 132 1.46 -13.42 0.61
N THR A 133 0.90 -13.37 -0.60
CA THR A 133 1.00 -12.23 -1.50
C THR A 133 -0.38 -11.86 -2.04
N LEU A 134 -0.74 -10.60 -1.97
CA LEU A 134 -1.92 -10.04 -2.62
C LEU A 134 -1.50 -9.46 -3.96
N LYS A 135 -2.00 -10.03 -5.04
CA LYS A 135 -1.85 -9.51 -6.40
C LYS A 135 -3.02 -8.57 -6.71
N VAL A 136 -2.70 -7.37 -7.17
CA VAL A 136 -3.70 -6.37 -7.57
C VAL A 136 -3.59 -6.12 -9.07
N THR A 137 -4.73 -6.15 -9.74
CA THR A 137 -4.84 -5.85 -11.18
C THR A 137 -5.84 -4.73 -11.41
N ILE A 138 -5.61 -3.92 -12.43
CA ILE A 138 -6.53 -2.90 -12.92
C ILE A 138 -6.81 -3.18 -14.39
N ASP A 139 -8.07 -3.39 -14.75
CA ASP A 139 -8.50 -3.72 -16.12
C ASP A 139 -7.74 -4.92 -16.70
N GLY A 140 -7.49 -5.95 -15.85
CA GLY A 140 -6.75 -7.16 -16.19
C GLY A 140 -5.23 -7.04 -16.24
N LYS A 141 -4.67 -5.83 -16.12
CA LYS A 141 -3.21 -5.59 -16.09
C LYS A 141 -2.68 -5.60 -14.67
N LEU A 142 -1.53 -6.23 -14.44
CA LEU A 142 -0.86 -6.21 -13.15
C LEU A 142 -0.53 -4.77 -12.74
N TYR A 143 -1.04 -4.37 -11.58
CA TYR A 143 -0.71 -3.10 -10.95
C TYR A 143 0.43 -3.26 -9.92
N GLY A 144 0.36 -4.31 -9.10
CA GLY A 144 1.40 -4.60 -8.11
C GLY A 144 1.09 -5.83 -7.27
N GLU A 145 2.11 -6.25 -6.52
CA GLU A 145 2.04 -7.35 -5.56
C GLU A 145 2.44 -6.84 -4.17
N TYR A 146 1.68 -7.22 -3.16
CA TYR A 146 1.81 -6.73 -1.80
C TYR A 146 1.94 -7.89 -0.82
N PRO A 147 2.94 -7.87 0.07
CA PRO A 147 3.06 -8.90 1.10
C PRO A 147 1.91 -8.80 2.10
N VAL A 148 1.22 -9.90 2.33
CA VAL A 148 0.19 -10.03 3.36
C VAL A 148 0.84 -10.61 4.61
N LEU A 149 0.66 -9.94 5.74
CA LEU A 149 1.39 -10.18 6.97
C LEU A 149 0.51 -10.84 8.03
N ALA A 150 1.12 -11.57 8.96
CA ALA A 150 0.46 -12.02 10.18
C ALA A 150 0.09 -10.80 11.05
N LEU A 151 -1.17 -10.70 11.44
CA LEU A 151 -1.66 -9.62 12.32
C LEU A 151 -1.47 -9.94 13.81
N GLU A 152 -1.13 -11.18 14.13
CA GLU A 152 -1.00 -11.69 15.49
C GLU A 152 0.14 -12.72 15.60
N ASN A 153 0.59 -12.99 16.84
CA ASN A 153 1.57 -14.03 17.09
C ASN A 153 0.88 -15.37 17.32
N VAL A 154 1.45 -16.44 16.79
CA VAL A 154 1.05 -17.81 17.10
C VAL A 154 2.25 -18.56 17.67
N GLY A 155 2.17 -18.95 18.94
CA GLY A 155 3.23 -19.72 19.62
C GLY A 155 3.22 -21.20 19.22
N LEU A 156 4.26 -21.93 19.62
CA LEU A 156 4.31 -23.39 19.47
C LEU A 156 3.41 -24.07 20.51
N ILE A 157 2.64 -25.07 20.08
CA ILE A 157 1.92 -25.96 20.99
C ILE A 157 2.91 -26.91 21.69
N GLY A 158 2.56 -27.37 22.89
CA GLY A 158 3.35 -28.36 23.64
C GLY A 158 3.56 -29.68 22.87
N ILE A 159 4.48 -30.51 23.38
CA ILE A 159 4.99 -31.74 22.70
C ILE A 159 3.86 -32.68 22.26
N PHE A 160 2.84 -32.89 23.10
CA PHE A 160 1.71 -33.80 22.80
C PHE A 160 0.84 -33.30 21.61
N GLY A 161 0.61 -31.99 21.47
CA GLY A 161 -0.14 -31.45 20.34
C GLY A 161 0.62 -31.51 19.00
N ARG A 162 1.96 -31.47 19.07
CA ARG A 162 2.84 -31.54 17.88
C ARG A 162 2.79 -32.92 17.23
N THR A 163 2.60 -34.00 18.00
CA THR A 163 2.48 -35.38 17.47
C THR A 163 1.18 -35.56 16.70
N ILE A 164 0.06 -35.05 17.23
CA ILE A 164 -1.25 -35.14 16.56
C ILE A 164 -1.21 -34.38 15.24
N ASP A 165 -0.72 -33.16 15.24
CA ASP A 165 -0.61 -32.36 13.99
C ASP A 165 0.35 -33.00 12.98
N SER A 166 1.41 -33.71 13.43
CA SER A 166 2.33 -34.40 12.52
C SER A 166 1.67 -35.59 11.82
N VAL A 167 0.78 -36.30 12.49
CA VAL A 167 0.00 -37.41 11.89
C VAL A 167 -1.01 -36.88 10.89
N LEU A 168 -1.70 -35.77 11.23
CA LEU A 168 -2.69 -35.15 10.31
C LEU A 168 -2.03 -34.59 9.05
N LEU A 169 -0.82 -34.03 9.17
CA LEU A 169 -0.04 -33.54 8.01
C LEU A 169 0.37 -34.66 7.02
N TRP A 170 0.35 -35.92 7.46
CA TRP A 170 0.73 -37.04 6.58
C TRP A 170 -0.42 -37.49 5.65
N PHE A 171 -1.65 -37.04 5.97
CA PHE A 171 -2.87 -37.36 5.21
C PHE A 171 -3.36 -36.21 4.29
N GLU A 172 -2.65 -35.04 4.24
CA GLU A 172 -2.85 -33.95 3.28
C GLU A 172 -1.74 -33.95 2.21
#